data_84ce73c84e69e285ad2da72d815a2fdf
#
_entry.id   84ce73c84e69e285ad2da72d815a2fdf
#
_cell.length_a   1.000
_cell.length_b   1.000
_cell.length_c   1.000
_cell.angle_alpha   90.00
_cell.angle_beta   90.00
_cell.angle_gamma   90.00
#
_symmetry.space_group_name_H-M   'P 1'
#
loop_
_entity.id
_entity.type
_entity.pdbx_description
1 polymer ?
#
loop_
_entity_poly.entity_id
_entity_poly.type
_entity_poly.pdbx_seq_one_letter_code
_entity_poly.pdbx_strand_id
1 'polypeptide(L)'
;MTMTINTTETTPVIAIPTAAARAATVAGAALTVASTFLAWTYTDAFPGNLTVYGYPGGLQVLTLISAVLTLLFATAGYGVRGLGWINPAQSNNSTFLVALGTFATTWFTTIAIAVELGGLANLEPGGFVAMAVSLLTVIAALGLPLDRQTKASLPQFSWPTFIGLSIITGAVVYPLWRYIRLGSNPREIRRAKELPNWAEILIIAGAFGVALYVFTYGIDTEYAQLFIGYLISVAFGFAALTRAGLIARITRLTTKHRNVTLAAALVAAFCFPFTQQNEQYALIGANILIFATVALGLNVVVGLAGLLDLGYVAFLGVGAYAAALV
;
A
#
# COMPACT_ATOMS: atom_id res chain seq x y z
N MET A 1 10.55 -37.08 -7.41
CA MET A 1 9.95 -35.74 -7.35
C MET A 1 10.93 -34.86 -6.58
N THR A 2 11.89 -34.27 -7.28
CA THR A 2 12.97 -33.47 -6.69
C THR A 2 12.37 -32.09 -6.31
N MET A 3 12.21 -31.85 -5.00
CA MET A 3 11.88 -30.53 -4.47
C MET A 3 13.04 -29.58 -4.84
N THR A 4 12.84 -28.74 -5.83
CA THR A 4 13.72 -27.60 -6.08
C THR A 4 13.54 -26.61 -4.93
N ILE A 5 14.51 -26.62 -4.03
CA ILE A 5 14.61 -25.61 -2.96
C ILE A 5 14.86 -24.27 -3.68
N ASN A 6 13.85 -23.41 -3.71
CA ASN A 6 13.99 -22.03 -4.15
C ASN A 6 14.90 -21.32 -3.13
N THR A 7 16.17 -21.25 -3.42
CA THR A 7 17.13 -20.46 -2.63
C THR A 7 16.87 -18.99 -2.92
N THR A 8 16.48 -18.24 -1.92
CA THR A 8 16.40 -16.77 -1.98
C THR A 8 17.81 -16.21 -1.77
N GLU A 9 18.30 -15.47 -2.76
CA GLU A 9 19.56 -14.73 -2.64
C GLU A 9 19.29 -13.31 -2.14
N THR A 10 20.08 -12.85 -1.17
CA THR A 10 20.07 -11.47 -0.69
C THR A 10 21.18 -10.69 -1.37
N THR A 11 20.90 -10.10 -2.51
CA THR A 11 21.88 -9.33 -3.27
C THR A 11 21.34 -7.95 -3.65
N PRO A 12 22.16 -6.89 -3.61
CA PRO A 12 21.73 -5.60 -4.12
C PRO A 12 21.54 -5.66 -5.65
N VAL A 13 20.60 -4.89 -6.17
CA VAL A 13 20.40 -4.75 -7.63
C VAL A 13 21.50 -3.87 -8.22
N ILE A 14 21.86 -2.83 -7.47
CA ILE A 14 22.93 -1.87 -7.83
C ILE A 14 24.07 -2.06 -6.84
N ALA A 15 25.30 -2.16 -7.33
CA ALA A 15 26.50 -2.35 -6.52
C ALA A 15 26.89 -1.05 -5.80
N ILE A 16 26.12 -0.67 -4.77
CA ILE A 16 26.41 0.46 -3.87
C ILE A 16 26.69 -0.12 -2.48
N PRO A 17 27.64 0.43 -1.68
CA PRO A 17 27.82 0.04 -0.30
C PRO A 17 26.51 0.15 0.49
N THR A 18 26.11 -0.91 1.18
CA THR A 18 24.81 -0.99 1.87
C THR A 18 24.58 0.12 2.89
N ALA A 19 25.63 0.58 3.55
CA ALA A 19 25.57 1.71 4.49
C ALA A 19 25.22 3.01 3.76
N ALA A 20 25.85 3.27 2.61
CA ALA A 20 25.59 4.45 1.79
C ALA A 20 24.18 4.38 1.18
N ALA A 21 23.76 3.23 0.65
CA ALA A 21 22.43 3.01 0.12
C ALA A 21 21.34 3.28 1.19
N ARG A 22 21.54 2.79 2.41
CA ARG A 22 20.62 3.01 3.52
C ARG A 22 20.55 4.49 3.94
N ALA A 23 21.71 5.14 4.09
CA ALA A 23 21.78 6.57 4.42
C ALA A 23 21.09 7.41 3.33
N ALA A 24 21.36 7.11 2.05
CA ALA A 24 20.73 7.81 0.94
C ALA A 24 19.21 7.58 0.87
N THR A 25 18.72 6.37 1.20
CA THR A 25 17.28 6.09 1.26
C THR A 25 16.60 6.90 2.38
N VAL A 26 17.23 7.00 3.56
CA VAL A 26 16.71 7.80 4.68
C VAL A 26 16.72 9.29 4.34
N ALA A 27 17.84 9.78 3.82
CA ALA A 27 17.96 11.20 3.42
C ALA A 27 16.96 11.56 2.32
N GLY A 28 16.83 10.71 1.29
CA GLY A 28 15.86 10.89 0.21
C GLY A 28 14.42 10.88 0.72
N ALA A 29 14.06 9.94 1.59
CA ALA A 29 12.72 9.92 2.18
C ALA A 29 12.43 11.18 3.01
N ALA A 30 13.39 11.65 3.82
CA ALA A 30 13.24 12.87 4.60
C ALA A 30 13.11 14.11 3.70
N LEU A 31 13.89 14.20 2.62
CA LEU A 31 13.78 15.29 1.64
C LEU A 31 12.47 15.25 0.88
N THR A 32 11.95 14.05 0.56
CA THR A 32 10.63 13.91 -0.05
C THR A 32 9.53 14.38 0.90
N VAL A 33 9.62 14.05 2.19
CA VAL A 33 8.72 14.62 3.22
C VAL A 33 8.81 16.14 3.24
N ALA A 34 10.02 16.70 3.27
CA ALA A 34 10.20 18.15 3.27
C ALA A 34 9.64 18.83 2.00
N SER A 35 9.76 18.19 0.83
CA SER A 35 9.26 18.72 -0.42
C SER A 35 7.73 18.82 -0.48
N THR A 36 7.00 18.03 0.30
CA THR A 36 5.53 18.13 0.36
C THR A 36 5.04 19.39 1.09
N PHE A 37 5.90 20.08 1.81
CA PHE A 37 5.60 21.37 2.43
C PHE A 37 5.99 22.56 1.53
N LEU A 38 6.59 22.32 0.39
CA LEU A 38 6.82 23.33 -0.62
C LEU A 38 5.61 23.45 -1.53
N ALA A 39 5.40 24.58 -2.16
CA ALA A 39 4.37 24.74 -3.17
C ALA A 39 4.71 23.88 -4.40
N TRP A 40 3.72 23.14 -4.92
CA TRP A 40 3.86 22.34 -6.13
C TRP A 40 3.15 22.96 -7.32
N THR A 41 2.24 23.90 -7.07
CA THR A 41 1.47 24.63 -8.10
C THR A 41 1.38 26.11 -7.73
N TYR A 42 1.20 26.95 -8.74
CA TYR A 42 0.95 28.39 -8.57
C TYR A 42 -0.51 28.69 -8.19
N THR A 43 -1.40 27.73 -8.35
CA THR A 43 -2.84 27.91 -8.07
C THR A 43 -3.34 26.77 -7.20
N ASP A 44 -4.36 27.06 -6.40
CA ASP A 44 -5.10 26.10 -5.60
C ASP A 44 -6.23 25.40 -6.40
N ALA A 45 -6.42 25.79 -7.66
CA ALA A 45 -7.47 25.27 -8.54
C ALA A 45 -7.15 23.87 -9.10
N PHE A 46 -6.68 22.97 -8.27
CA PHE A 46 -6.48 21.56 -8.63
C PHE A 46 -7.51 20.71 -7.87
N PRO A 47 -8.03 19.62 -8.45
CA PRO A 47 -8.88 18.70 -7.72
C PRO A 47 -8.24 18.24 -6.41
N GLY A 48 -8.86 18.57 -5.26
CA GLY A 48 -8.39 18.21 -3.94
C GLY A 48 -7.43 19.20 -3.27
N ASN A 49 -7.41 20.45 -3.70
CA ASN A 49 -6.67 21.57 -3.07
C ASN A 49 -5.21 21.27 -2.80
N LEU A 50 -4.39 21.33 -3.84
CA LEU A 50 -2.92 21.26 -3.67
C LEU A 50 -2.39 22.50 -2.94
N THR A 51 -1.28 22.32 -2.27
CA THR A 51 -0.66 23.31 -1.41
C THR A 51 -0.07 24.48 -2.18
N VAL A 52 -0.63 25.64 -1.98
CA VAL A 52 -0.02 26.92 -2.36
C VAL A 52 0.73 27.55 -1.17
N TYR A 53 0.39 27.17 0.09
CA TYR A 53 0.82 27.85 1.32
C TYR A 53 1.69 27.02 2.27
N GLY A 54 2.40 25.98 1.79
CA GLY A 54 3.30 25.21 2.63
C GLY A 54 2.65 24.10 3.48
N TYR A 55 1.37 23.83 3.28
CA TYR A 55 0.65 22.71 3.91
C TYR A 55 0.26 21.70 2.85
N PRO A 56 0.64 20.41 2.98
CA PRO A 56 0.29 19.40 1.99
C PRO A 56 -1.23 19.21 1.95
N GLY A 57 -1.78 19.24 0.73
CA GLY A 57 -3.21 19.03 0.46
C GLY A 57 -3.42 17.98 -0.63
N GLY A 58 -4.63 17.45 -0.74
CA GLY A 58 -5.02 16.51 -1.80
C GLY A 58 -4.03 15.37 -2.03
N LEU A 59 -3.53 15.26 -3.24
CA LEU A 59 -2.56 14.24 -3.63
C LEU A 59 -1.20 14.33 -2.93
N GLN A 60 -0.79 15.53 -2.47
CA GLN A 60 0.45 15.69 -1.71
C GLN A 60 0.41 14.96 -0.37
N VAL A 61 -0.77 14.86 0.27
CA VAL A 61 -0.95 14.11 1.52
C VAL A 61 -0.61 12.63 1.31
N LEU A 62 -1.00 12.04 0.17
CA LEU A 62 -0.67 10.65 -0.16
C LEU A 62 0.84 10.47 -0.35
N THR A 63 1.50 11.42 -1.01
CA THR A 63 2.97 11.44 -1.12
C THR A 63 3.62 11.59 0.25
N LEU A 64 3.12 12.48 1.11
CA LEU A 64 3.62 12.67 2.47
C LEU A 64 3.52 11.38 3.28
N ILE A 65 2.36 10.72 3.29
CA ILE A 65 2.15 9.45 4.01
C ILE A 65 3.11 8.38 3.49
N SER A 66 3.22 8.22 2.17
CA SER A 66 4.12 7.25 1.56
C SER A 66 5.60 7.54 1.87
N ALA A 67 6.01 8.82 1.86
CA ALA A 67 7.37 9.24 2.19
C ALA A 67 7.70 9.03 3.69
N VAL A 68 6.75 9.33 4.58
CA VAL A 68 6.88 9.07 6.02
C VAL A 68 7.01 7.57 6.28
N LEU A 69 6.19 6.74 5.63
CA LEU A 69 6.33 5.29 5.71
C LEU A 69 7.70 4.83 5.21
N THR A 70 8.19 5.38 4.10
CA THR A 70 9.53 5.06 3.57
C THR A 70 10.61 5.42 4.59
N LEU A 71 10.50 6.59 5.22
CA LEU A 71 11.42 7.04 6.26
C LEU A 71 11.40 6.08 7.47
N LEU A 72 10.23 5.68 7.93
CA LEU A 72 10.06 4.75 9.05
C LEU A 72 10.66 3.37 8.73
N PHE A 73 10.40 2.81 7.54
CA PHE A 73 10.97 1.53 7.15
C PHE A 73 12.49 1.59 6.95
N ALA A 74 12.99 2.66 6.35
CA ALA A 74 14.43 2.85 6.15
C ALA A 74 15.17 3.02 7.49
N THR A 75 14.61 3.79 8.42
CA THR A 75 15.18 3.97 9.78
C THR A 75 15.06 2.72 10.63
N ALA A 76 13.97 1.93 10.51
CA ALA A 76 13.86 0.63 11.16
C ALA A 76 15.01 -0.32 10.77
N GLY A 77 15.52 -0.20 9.54
CA GLY A 77 16.68 -0.94 9.06
C GLY A 77 18.01 -0.65 9.80
N TYR A 78 18.12 0.46 10.52
CA TYR A 78 19.26 0.75 11.41
C TYR A 78 19.15 0.07 12.78
N GLY A 79 18.07 -0.64 13.06
CA GLY A 79 17.88 -1.30 14.35
C GLY A 79 17.47 -0.35 15.49
N VAL A 80 16.86 0.79 15.16
CA VAL A 80 16.38 1.76 16.14
C VAL A 80 15.38 1.09 17.09
N ARG A 81 15.65 1.18 18.39
CA ARG A 81 14.77 0.65 19.44
C ARG A 81 13.37 1.29 19.33
N GLY A 82 12.35 0.47 19.22
CA GLY A 82 10.96 0.92 19.05
C GLY A 82 10.42 0.83 17.63
N LEU A 83 11.27 0.89 16.57
CA LEU A 83 10.82 0.73 15.19
C LEU A 83 10.84 -0.72 14.68
N GLY A 84 11.49 -1.64 15.41
CA GLY A 84 11.58 -3.05 15.02
C GLY A 84 10.24 -3.77 14.94
N TRP A 85 9.17 -3.21 15.50
CA TRP A 85 7.83 -3.77 15.40
C TRP A 85 7.16 -3.52 14.03
N ILE A 86 7.57 -2.45 13.30
CA ILE A 86 7.05 -2.10 11.97
C ILE A 86 7.57 -3.08 10.92
N ASN A 87 8.81 -3.55 11.06
CA ASN A 87 9.45 -4.49 10.15
C ASN A 87 9.97 -5.72 10.90
N PRO A 88 9.08 -6.57 11.46
CA PRO A 88 9.48 -7.74 12.24
C PRO A 88 10.28 -8.77 11.44
N ALA A 89 10.10 -8.81 10.13
CA ALA A 89 10.85 -9.68 9.23
C ALA A 89 12.25 -9.10 8.88
N GLN A 90 12.54 -7.86 9.25
CA GLN A 90 13.76 -7.13 8.88
C GLN A 90 14.05 -7.17 7.37
N SER A 91 13.00 -7.12 6.57
CA SER A 91 13.09 -7.19 5.11
C SER A 91 13.38 -5.84 4.50
N ASN A 92 14.42 -5.76 3.67
CA ASN A 92 14.67 -4.57 2.86
C ASN A 92 13.68 -4.46 1.68
N ASN A 93 13.00 -5.56 1.32
CA ASN A 93 11.96 -5.56 0.30
C ASN A 93 10.79 -4.64 0.67
N SER A 94 10.44 -4.56 1.96
CA SER A 94 9.43 -3.62 2.45
C SER A 94 9.85 -2.17 2.24
N THR A 95 11.09 -1.83 2.59
CA THR A 95 11.66 -0.49 2.37
C THR A 95 11.66 -0.11 0.89
N PHE A 96 12.08 -1.05 0.02
CA PHE A 96 12.04 -0.82 -1.43
C PHE A 96 10.62 -0.58 -1.95
N LEU A 97 9.64 -1.39 -1.50
CA LEU A 97 8.25 -1.25 -1.96
C LEU A 97 7.61 0.07 -1.52
N VAL A 98 7.86 0.54 -0.29
CA VAL A 98 7.37 1.87 0.12
C VAL A 98 8.07 2.99 -0.63
N ALA A 99 9.39 2.89 -0.88
CA ALA A 99 10.12 3.87 -1.69
C ALA A 99 9.55 3.93 -3.12
N LEU A 100 9.25 2.77 -3.71
CA LEU A 100 8.61 2.68 -5.01
C LEU A 100 7.18 3.26 -4.99
N GLY A 101 6.43 3.04 -3.91
CA GLY A 101 5.13 3.66 -3.68
C GLY A 101 5.22 5.18 -3.61
N THR A 102 6.21 5.70 -2.87
CA THR A 102 6.47 7.15 -2.78
C THR A 102 6.82 7.74 -4.16
N PHE A 103 7.67 7.07 -4.91
CA PHE A 103 7.96 7.46 -6.29
C PHE A 103 6.69 7.46 -7.15
N ALA A 104 5.92 6.37 -7.12
CA ALA A 104 4.72 6.24 -7.94
C ALA A 104 3.66 7.31 -7.60
N THR A 105 3.41 7.60 -6.33
CA THR A 105 2.46 8.65 -5.90
C THR A 105 2.96 10.04 -6.27
N THR A 106 4.25 10.34 -6.07
CA THR A 106 4.84 11.64 -6.41
C THR A 106 4.76 11.90 -7.90
N TRP A 107 5.18 10.95 -8.73
CA TRP A 107 5.14 11.09 -10.19
C TRP A 107 3.73 11.12 -10.73
N PHE A 108 2.83 10.31 -10.18
CA PHE A 108 1.41 10.38 -10.53
C PHE A 108 0.83 11.76 -10.23
N THR A 109 1.10 12.33 -9.05
CA THR A 109 0.65 13.67 -8.66
C THR A 109 1.15 14.75 -9.62
N THR A 110 2.44 14.73 -9.95
CA THR A 110 3.04 15.73 -10.84
C THR A 110 2.55 15.60 -12.30
N ILE A 111 2.31 14.36 -12.75
CA ILE A 111 1.70 14.12 -14.07
C ILE A 111 0.25 14.60 -14.07
N ALA A 112 -0.52 14.32 -13.00
CA ALA A 112 -1.89 14.77 -12.88
C ALA A 112 -1.98 16.32 -12.91
N ILE A 113 -1.08 17.01 -12.19
CA ILE A 113 -0.96 18.46 -12.22
C ILE A 113 -0.70 18.97 -13.65
N ALA A 114 0.25 18.33 -14.33
CA ALA A 114 0.60 18.73 -15.71
C ALA A 114 -0.56 18.51 -16.69
N VAL A 115 -1.34 17.45 -16.52
CA VAL A 115 -2.51 17.14 -17.38
C VAL A 115 -3.65 18.11 -17.10
N GLU A 116 -4.00 18.32 -15.83
CA GLU A 116 -5.16 19.15 -15.45
C GLU A 116 -4.91 20.64 -15.64
N LEU A 117 -3.71 21.12 -15.36
CA LEU A 117 -3.37 22.54 -15.47
C LEU A 117 -2.74 22.94 -16.82
N GLY A 118 -2.72 22.02 -17.81
CA GLY A 118 -2.29 22.34 -19.17
C GLY A 118 -0.77 22.45 -19.38
N GLY A 119 0.03 21.80 -18.55
CA GLY A 119 1.46 21.64 -18.81
C GLY A 119 2.35 21.75 -17.56
N LEU A 120 3.61 21.35 -17.74
CA LEU A 120 4.64 21.42 -16.69
C LEU A 120 5.00 22.86 -16.27
N ALA A 121 4.62 23.86 -17.05
CA ALA A 121 4.85 25.27 -16.72
C ALA A 121 4.08 25.72 -15.46
N ASN A 122 3.03 24.98 -15.09
CA ASN A 122 2.25 25.25 -13.88
C ASN A 122 2.78 24.51 -12.64
N LEU A 123 3.85 23.73 -12.80
CA LEU A 123 4.51 23.04 -11.70
C LEU A 123 5.58 23.95 -11.08
N GLU A 124 5.47 24.15 -9.77
CA GLU A 124 6.48 24.89 -9.00
C GLU A 124 7.72 24.05 -8.67
N PRO A 125 8.84 24.67 -8.24
CA PRO A 125 10.08 23.97 -7.87
C PRO A 125 9.87 22.83 -6.85
N GLY A 126 8.91 22.94 -5.93
CA GLY A 126 8.61 21.89 -4.95
C GLY A 126 8.24 20.55 -5.62
N GLY A 127 7.45 20.58 -6.68
CA GLY A 127 7.09 19.39 -7.44
C GLY A 127 8.28 18.77 -8.18
N PHE A 128 9.13 19.58 -8.81
CA PHE A 128 10.35 19.09 -9.48
C PHE A 128 11.34 18.47 -8.48
N VAL A 129 11.52 19.10 -7.32
CA VAL A 129 12.35 18.56 -6.23
C VAL A 129 11.81 17.24 -5.74
N ALA A 130 10.48 17.13 -5.52
CA ALA A 130 9.84 15.89 -5.10
C ALA A 130 10.04 14.76 -6.12
N MET A 131 9.87 15.04 -7.42
CA MET A 131 10.12 14.07 -8.50
C MET A 131 11.57 13.55 -8.48
N ALA A 132 12.53 14.46 -8.46
CA ALA A 132 13.95 14.09 -8.49
C ALA A 132 14.35 13.29 -7.25
N VAL A 133 13.95 13.76 -6.07
CA VAL A 133 14.31 13.13 -4.80
C VAL A 133 13.63 11.75 -4.63
N SER A 134 12.36 11.61 -4.99
CA SER A 134 11.67 10.31 -4.93
C SER A 134 12.31 9.28 -5.86
N LEU A 135 12.73 9.68 -7.07
CA LEU A 135 13.47 8.82 -8.00
C LEU A 135 14.82 8.38 -7.40
N LEU A 136 15.60 9.32 -6.84
CA LEU A 136 16.88 9.01 -6.20
C LEU A 136 16.69 8.09 -4.99
N THR A 137 15.59 8.24 -4.26
CA THR A 137 15.24 7.37 -3.12
C THR A 137 15.02 5.92 -3.58
N VAL A 138 14.31 5.70 -4.69
CA VAL A 138 14.13 4.36 -5.26
C VAL A 138 15.46 3.77 -5.72
N ILE A 139 16.29 4.57 -6.41
CA ILE A 139 17.61 4.12 -6.87
C ILE A 139 18.48 3.74 -5.67
N ALA A 140 18.47 4.53 -4.60
CA ALA A 140 19.17 4.20 -3.36
C ALA A 140 18.64 2.92 -2.72
N ALA A 141 17.31 2.71 -2.71
CA ALA A 141 16.70 1.50 -2.16
C ALA A 141 17.06 0.24 -2.96
N LEU A 142 17.34 0.35 -4.27
CA LEU A 142 17.86 -0.75 -5.09
C LEU A 142 19.31 -1.15 -4.73
N GLY A 143 20.05 -0.29 -4.04
CA GLY A 143 21.34 -0.60 -3.45
C GLY A 143 21.28 -1.40 -2.15
N LEU A 144 20.07 -1.59 -1.58
CA LEU A 144 19.89 -2.46 -0.41
C LEU A 144 19.90 -3.93 -0.81
N PRO A 145 20.38 -4.85 0.08
CA PRO A 145 20.31 -6.29 -0.18
C PRO A 145 18.85 -6.75 -0.15
N LEU A 146 18.27 -6.93 -1.32
CA LEU A 146 16.88 -7.38 -1.52
C LEU A 146 16.83 -8.91 -1.61
N ASP A 147 15.82 -9.52 -0.99
CA ASP A 147 15.52 -10.94 -1.17
C ASP A 147 14.94 -11.15 -2.58
N ARG A 148 15.65 -11.85 -3.44
CA ARG A 148 15.26 -12.14 -4.82
C ARG A 148 15.13 -13.64 -5.06
N GLN A 149 14.24 -14.02 -5.98
CA GLN A 149 14.18 -15.40 -6.45
C GLN A 149 15.34 -15.66 -7.40
N THR A 150 15.94 -16.84 -7.28
CA THR A 150 17.07 -17.26 -8.14
C THR A 150 16.68 -17.22 -9.62
N LYS A 151 17.60 -16.82 -10.49
CA LYS A 151 17.41 -16.65 -11.95
C LYS A 151 16.86 -17.89 -12.68
N ALA A 152 17.01 -19.08 -12.11
CA ALA A 152 16.60 -20.36 -12.74
C ALA A 152 15.08 -20.47 -13.04
N SER A 153 14.24 -19.63 -12.43
CA SER A 153 12.79 -19.64 -12.63
C SER A 153 12.25 -18.46 -13.46
N LEU A 154 13.12 -17.60 -13.99
CA LEU A 154 12.70 -16.45 -14.77
C LEU A 154 12.57 -16.83 -16.25
N PRO A 155 11.40 -16.66 -16.90
CA PRO A 155 11.36 -16.67 -18.36
C PRO A 155 12.30 -15.57 -18.85
N GLN A 156 13.21 -15.91 -19.76
CA GLN A 156 14.08 -14.92 -20.40
C GLN A 156 13.20 -14.00 -21.23
N PHE A 157 13.02 -12.76 -20.75
CA PHE A 157 12.31 -11.73 -21.49
C PHE A 157 13.24 -11.15 -22.54
N SER A 158 12.81 -11.19 -23.80
CA SER A 158 13.47 -10.43 -24.85
C SER A 158 13.17 -8.94 -24.68
N TRP A 159 14.10 -8.07 -25.07
CA TRP A 159 13.95 -6.61 -25.08
C TRP A 159 12.60 -6.13 -25.67
N PRO A 160 12.13 -6.67 -26.82
CA PRO A 160 10.86 -6.26 -27.40
C PRO A 160 9.66 -6.52 -26.52
N THR A 161 9.63 -7.65 -25.81
CA THR A 161 8.54 -7.98 -24.88
C THR A 161 8.55 -7.08 -23.64
N PHE A 162 9.73 -6.68 -23.17
CA PHE A 162 9.86 -5.73 -22.07
C PHE A 162 9.32 -4.34 -22.44
N ILE A 163 9.69 -3.83 -23.61
CA ILE A 163 9.21 -2.53 -24.14
C ILE A 163 7.71 -2.60 -24.41
N GLY A 164 7.23 -3.65 -25.11
CA GLY A 164 5.82 -3.83 -25.41
C GLY A 164 4.95 -3.89 -24.16
N LEU A 165 5.38 -4.61 -23.12
CA LEU A 165 4.66 -4.70 -21.85
C LEU A 165 4.68 -3.36 -21.11
N SER A 166 5.77 -2.60 -21.17
CA SER A 166 5.87 -1.25 -20.57
C SER A 166 4.93 -0.25 -21.25
N ILE A 167 4.79 -0.32 -22.57
CA ILE A 167 3.87 0.52 -23.33
C ILE A 167 2.41 0.16 -23.04
N ILE A 168 2.07 -1.14 -23.03
CA ILE A 168 0.70 -1.62 -22.81
C ILE A 168 0.22 -1.36 -21.39
N THR A 169 1.08 -1.52 -20.39
CA THR A 169 0.71 -1.29 -18.98
C THR A 169 0.87 0.15 -18.53
N GLY A 170 1.52 1.01 -19.35
CA GLY A 170 1.83 2.38 -18.98
C GLY A 170 2.73 2.52 -17.74
N ALA A 171 3.21 1.40 -17.19
CA ALA A 171 3.88 1.38 -15.92
C ALA A 171 5.29 0.78 -16.02
N VAL A 172 6.29 1.63 -15.88
CA VAL A 172 7.69 1.21 -15.64
C VAL A 172 7.78 0.34 -14.38
N VAL A 173 6.84 0.52 -13.46
CA VAL A 173 6.77 -0.19 -12.17
C VAL A 173 6.54 -1.69 -12.35
N TYR A 174 5.65 -2.13 -13.22
CA TYR A 174 5.35 -3.55 -13.40
C TYR A 174 6.53 -4.35 -14.02
N PRO A 175 7.18 -3.88 -15.10
CA PRO A 175 8.38 -4.53 -15.60
C PRO A 175 9.53 -4.54 -14.59
N LEU A 176 9.74 -3.43 -13.87
CA LEU A 176 10.76 -3.34 -12.83
C LEU A 176 10.47 -4.29 -11.68
N TRP A 177 9.25 -4.35 -11.19
CA TRP A 177 8.82 -5.30 -10.15
C TRP A 177 8.97 -6.75 -10.61
N ARG A 178 8.58 -7.05 -11.85
CA ARG A 178 8.73 -8.38 -12.43
C ARG A 178 10.21 -8.74 -12.66
N TYR A 179 11.03 -7.79 -13.07
CA TYR A 179 12.47 -7.99 -13.24
C TYR A 179 13.16 -8.28 -11.90
N ILE A 180 12.80 -7.55 -10.86
CA ILE A 180 13.37 -7.71 -9.51
C ILE A 180 12.85 -8.98 -8.86
N ARG A 181 11.61 -9.38 -9.11
CA ARG A 181 10.90 -10.52 -8.49
C ARG A 181 11.29 -10.73 -7.04
N LEU A 182 10.75 -9.87 -6.20
CA LEU A 182 10.94 -9.96 -4.77
C LEU A 182 10.57 -11.35 -4.25
N GLY A 183 11.53 -12.07 -3.68
CA GLY A 183 11.33 -13.37 -3.08
C GLY A 183 10.35 -13.33 -1.90
N SER A 184 9.70 -14.45 -1.62
CA SER A 184 9.06 -14.64 -0.34
C SER A 184 10.14 -14.62 0.74
N ASN A 185 9.88 -13.90 1.83
CA ASN A 185 10.84 -13.81 2.93
C ASN A 185 10.79 -15.13 3.74
N PRO A 186 11.77 -16.05 3.61
CA PRO A 186 11.78 -17.29 4.35
C PRO A 186 12.27 -17.11 5.79
N ARG A 187 12.71 -15.89 6.16
CA ARG A 187 13.12 -15.61 7.52
C ARG A 187 11.92 -15.81 8.41
N GLU A 188 11.95 -16.86 9.22
CA GLU A 188 11.02 -17.01 10.34
C GLU A 188 10.94 -15.67 11.04
N ILE A 189 9.72 -15.12 11.14
CA ILE A 189 9.47 -13.93 11.95
C ILE A 189 10.07 -14.25 13.30
N ARG A 190 11.24 -13.64 13.58
CA ARG A 190 11.98 -13.83 14.82
C ARG A 190 10.95 -13.76 15.93
N ARG A 191 10.84 -14.80 16.76
CA ARG A 191 9.79 -14.92 17.78
C ARG A 191 9.61 -13.58 18.44
N ALA A 192 8.59 -12.84 18.02
CA ALA A 192 8.34 -11.50 18.51
C ALA A 192 8.15 -11.66 20.02
N LYS A 193 8.87 -10.84 20.79
CA LYS A 193 8.70 -10.77 22.24
C LYS A 193 7.20 -10.75 22.53
N GLU A 194 6.73 -11.69 23.33
CA GLU A 194 5.33 -11.76 23.70
C GLU A 194 4.95 -10.44 24.36
N LEU A 195 3.97 -9.78 23.76
CA LEU A 195 3.43 -8.55 24.30
C LEU A 195 2.40 -8.88 25.39
N PRO A 196 2.22 -8.01 26.36
CA PRO A 196 1.13 -8.19 27.33
C PRO A 196 -0.23 -8.14 26.58
N ASN A 197 -1.21 -8.90 27.05
CA ASN A 197 -2.51 -9.07 26.38
C ASN A 197 -3.19 -7.74 26.04
N TRP A 198 -3.07 -6.73 26.91
CA TRP A 198 -3.66 -5.41 26.64
C TRP A 198 -3.04 -4.72 25.41
N ALA A 199 -1.72 -4.89 25.20
CA ALA A 199 -1.04 -4.31 24.04
C ALA A 199 -1.42 -5.05 22.74
N GLU A 200 -1.63 -6.38 22.79
CA GLU A 200 -2.12 -7.15 21.65
C GLU A 200 -3.54 -6.72 21.27
N ILE A 201 -4.41 -6.46 22.26
CA ILE A 201 -5.77 -5.95 22.03
C ILE A 201 -5.73 -4.56 21.39
N LEU A 202 -4.86 -3.65 21.87
CA LEU A 202 -4.68 -2.33 21.26
C LEU A 202 -4.20 -2.39 19.84
N ILE A 203 -3.31 -3.34 19.50
CA ILE A 203 -2.84 -3.55 18.12
C ILE A 203 -4.00 -3.99 17.23
N ILE A 204 -4.86 -4.90 17.70
CA ILE A 204 -6.05 -5.34 16.97
C ILE A 204 -6.99 -4.15 16.75
N ALA A 205 -7.34 -3.43 17.82
CA ALA A 205 -8.21 -2.26 17.72
C ALA A 205 -7.64 -1.18 16.78
N GLY A 206 -6.35 -0.90 16.89
CA GLY A 206 -5.66 0.03 16.01
C GLY A 206 -5.66 -0.42 14.54
N ALA A 207 -5.47 -1.72 14.28
CA ALA A 207 -5.52 -2.26 12.92
C ALA A 207 -6.91 -2.11 12.31
N PHE A 208 -7.99 -2.37 13.07
CA PHE A 208 -9.36 -2.14 12.60
C PHE A 208 -9.67 -0.65 12.42
N GLY A 209 -9.17 0.21 13.32
CA GLY A 209 -9.32 1.67 13.20
C GLY A 209 -8.64 2.21 11.93
N VAL A 210 -7.41 1.78 11.65
CA VAL A 210 -6.69 2.15 10.43
C VAL A 210 -7.40 1.60 9.19
N ALA A 211 -7.86 0.33 9.23
CA ALA A 211 -8.60 -0.26 8.12
C ALA A 211 -9.90 0.49 7.84
N LEU A 212 -10.65 0.87 8.88
CA LEU A 212 -11.86 1.67 8.77
C LEU A 212 -11.55 3.04 8.16
N TYR A 213 -10.53 3.74 8.66
CA TYR A 213 -10.13 5.04 8.14
C TYR A 213 -9.72 4.98 6.66
N VAL A 214 -8.90 4.00 6.29
CA VAL A 214 -8.47 3.79 4.89
C VAL A 214 -9.68 3.51 4.00
N PHE A 215 -10.61 2.66 4.46
CA PHE A 215 -11.84 2.35 3.73
C PHE A 215 -12.75 3.58 3.55
N THR A 216 -12.97 4.33 4.64
CA THR A 216 -13.77 5.56 4.64
C THR A 216 -13.19 6.60 3.69
N TYR A 217 -11.87 6.84 3.76
CA TYR A 217 -11.21 7.79 2.88
C TYR A 217 -11.36 7.42 1.40
N GLY A 218 -11.27 6.12 1.07
CA GLY A 218 -11.46 5.65 -0.31
C GLY A 218 -12.85 5.90 -0.86
N ILE A 219 -13.88 5.79 -0.01
CA ILE A 219 -15.29 6.05 -0.41
C ILE A 219 -15.58 7.55 -0.52
N ASP A 220 -15.00 8.34 0.38
CA ASP A 220 -15.25 9.79 0.48
C ASP A 220 -14.47 10.60 -0.57
N THR A 221 -13.71 9.92 -1.42
CA THR A 221 -12.88 10.58 -2.43
C THR A 221 -13.73 10.97 -3.66
N GLU A 222 -13.97 12.25 -3.84
CA GLU A 222 -14.81 12.80 -4.93
C GLU A 222 -14.09 12.85 -6.29
N TYR A 223 -12.77 12.99 -6.28
CA TYR A 223 -11.98 13.19 -7.50
C TYR A 223 -11.28 11.91 -7.95
N ALA A 224 -11.38 11.58 -9.24
CA ALA A 224 -10.76 10.39 -9.82
C ALA A 224 -9.24 10.34 -9.61
N GLN A 225 -8.56 11.49 -9.67
CA GLN A 225 -7.11 11.59 -9.45
C GLN A 225 -6.74 11.23 -8.01
N LEU A 226 -7.51 11.72 -7.04
CA LEU A 226 -7.30 11.36 -5.62
C LEU A 226 -7.54 9.87 -5.40
N PHE A 227 -8.57 9.29 -6.01
CA PHE A 227 -8.88 7.88 -5.89
C PHE A 227 -7.77 7.00 -6.49
N ILE A 228 -7.24 7.35 -7.67
CA ILE A 228 -6.12 6.60 -8.27
C ILE A 228 -4.85 6.73 -7.41
N GLY A 229 -4.51 7.93 -6.95
CA GLY A 229 -3.38 8.15 -6.05
C GLY A 229 -3.52 7.35 -4.73
N TYR A 230 -4.73 7.32 -4.18
CA TYR A 230 -5.07 6.50 -3.02
C TYR A 230 -4.86 5.01 -3.30
N LEU A 231 -5.36 4.47 -4.42
CA LEU A 231 -5.16 3.07 -4.80
C LEU A 231 -3.66 2.71 -4.94
N ILE A 232 -2.86 3.59 -5.53
CA ILE A 232 -1.40 3.41 -5.63
C ILE A 232 -0.79 3.32 -4.23
N SER A 233 -1.12 4.26 -3.35
CA SER A 233 -0.60 4.30 -1.97
C SER A 233 -0.98 3.06 -1.17
N VAL A 234 -2.24 2.64 -1.25
CA VAL A 234 -2.75 1.45 -0.55
C VAL A 234 -2.09 0.18 -1.09
N ALA A 235 -1.96 0.04 -2.41
CA ALA A 235 -1.36 -1.15 -3.03
C ALA A 235 0.10 -1.33 -2.61
N PHE A 236 0.92 -0.29 -2.72
CA PHE A 236 2.32 -0.36 -2.31
C PHE A 236 2.48 -0.46 -0.80
N GLY A 237 1.66 0.25 -0.02
CA GLY A 237 1.65 0.17 1.44
C GLY A 237 1.30 -1.23 1.92
N PHE A 238 0.23 -1.83 1.41
CA PHE A 238 -0.17 -3.20 1.75
C PHE A 238 0.88 -4.23 1.36
N ALA A 239 1.44 -4.12 0.15
CA ALA A 239 2.52 -4.99 -0.30
C ALA A 239 3.76 -4.89 0.61
N ALA A 240 4.14 -3.69 1.02
CA ALA A 240 5.26 -3.46 1.92
C ALA A 240 5.00 -4.03 3.32
N LEU A 241 3.81 -3.80 3.90
CA LEU A 241 3.42 -4.33 5.21
C LEU A 241 3.39 -5.86 5.21
N THR A 242 2.97 -6.46 4.11
CA THR A 242 3.00 -7.92 3.91
C THR A 242 4.45 -8.44 3.91
N ARG A 243 5.35 -7.78 3.18
CA ARG A 243 6.77 -8.14 3.13
C ARG A 243 7.51 -7.88 4.43
N ALA A 244 7.09 -6.87 5.18
CA ALA A 244 7.58 -6.61 6.52
C ALA A 244 7.18 -7.67 7.55
N GLY A 245 6.20 -8.52 7.22
CA GLY A 245 5.65 -9.53 8.13
C GLY A 245 4.63 -8.96 9.14
N LEU A 246 4.23 -7.70 8.99
CA LEU A 246 3.28 -7.06 9.90
C LEU A 246 1.88 -7.64 9.72
N ILE A 247 1.45 -7.86 8.49
CA ILE A 247 0.15 -8.51 8.19
C ILE A 247 0.10 -9.90 8.81
N ALA A 248 1.15 -10.72 8.64
CA ALA A 248 1.21 -12.05 9.24
C ALA A 248 1.15 -12.00 10.77
N ARG A 249 1.75 -10.97 11.39
CA ARG A 249 1.68 -10.75 12.83
C ARG A 249 0.26 -10.38 13.28
N ILE A 250 -0.39 -9.44 12.60
CA ILE A 250 -1.78 -9.05 12.88
C ILE A 250 -2.70 -10.28 12.73
N THR A 251 -2.59 -11.04 11.65
CA THR A 251 -3.38 -12.26 11.43
C THR A 251 -3.21 -13.27 12.57
N ARG A 252 -1.98 -13.43 13.08
CA ARG A 252 -1.74 -14.31 14.25
C ARG A 252 -2.40 -13.79 15.53
N LEU A 253 -2.39 -12.48 15.76
CA LEU A 253 -3.04 -11.87 16.91
C LEU A 253 -4.57 -11.96 16.81
N THR A 254 -5.14 -11.75 15.62
CA THR A 254 -6.59 -11.86 15.40
C THR A 254 -7.09 -13.30 15.58
N THR A 255 -6.29 -14.31 15.23
CA THR A 255 -6.64 -15.72 15.51
C THR A 255 -6.50 -16.06 16.98
N LYS A 256 -5.49 -15.52 17.68
CA LYS A 256 -5.29 -15.72 19.12
C LYS A 256 -6.44 -15.10 19.93
N HIS A 257 -6.86 -13.89 19.59
CA HIS A 257 -7.91 -13.14 20.30
C HIS A 257 -9.21 -13.06 19.48
N ARG A 258 -9.74 -14.20 19.06
CA ARG A 258 -10.89 -14.28 18.16
C ARG A 258 -12.10 -13.45 18.61
N ASN A 259 -12.46 -13.52 19.90
CA ASN A 259 -13.63 -12.80 20.42
C ASN A 259 -13.43 -11.28 20.39
N VAL A 260 -12.21 -10.80 20.71
CA VAL A 260 -11.85 -9.38 20.63
C VAL A 260 -11.88 -8.92 19.19
N THR A 261 -11.38 -9.74 18.27
CA THR A 261 -11.40 -9.45 16.82
C THR A 261 -12.82 -9.31 16.29
N LEU A 262 -13.72 -10.21 16.68
CA LEU A 262 -15.15 -10.12 16.32
C LEU A 262 -15.79 -8.85 16.90
N ALA A 263 -15.52 -8.53 18.17
CA ALA A 263 -16.01 -7.32 18.79
C ALA A 263 -15.48 -6.06 18.07
N ALA A 264 -14.17 -6.01 17.75
CA ALA A 264 -13.57 -4.91 17.02
C ALA A 264 -14.16 -4.74 15.60
N ALA A 265 -14.41 -5.86 14.90
CA ALA A 265 -15.04 -5.84 13.59
C ALA A 265 -16.49 -5.32 13.67
N LEU A 266 -17.28 -5.75 14.67
CA LEU A 266 -18.64 -5.27 14.89
C LEU A 266 -18.67 -3.77 15.23
N VAL A 267 -17.76 -3.33 16.11
CA VAL A 267 -17.62 -1.90 16.45
C VAL A 267 -17.25 -1.08 15.20
N ALA A 268 -16.29 -1.56 14.40
CA ALA A 268 -15.91 -0.86 13.17
C ALA A 268 -17.08 -0.78 12.17
N ALA A 269 -17.83 -1.87 11.99
CA ALA A 269 -19.02 -1.89 11.13
C ALA A 269 -20.13 -0.94 11.65
N PHE A 270 -20.33 -0.89 12.97
CA PHE A 270 -21.29 0.01 13.60
C PHE A 270 -20.86 1.49 13.48
N CYS A 271 -19.57 1.77 13.65
CA CYS A 271 -19.04 3.14 13.56
C CYS A 271 -18.99 3.66 12.13
N PHE A 272 -18.95 2.78 11.12
CA PHE A 272 -18.79 3.18 9.72
C PHE A 272 -19.84 4.22 9.25
N PRO A 273 -21.16 4.06 9.45
CA PRO A 273 -22.14 5.07 9.00
C PRO A 273 -21.93 6.45 9.62
N PHE A 274 -21.40 6.51 10.86
CA PHE A 274 -21.16 7.76 11.58
C PHE A 274 -19.88 8.47 11.12
N THR A 275 -19.04 7.83 10.34
CA THR A 275 -17.83 8.44 9.77
C THR A 275 -18.11 9.15 8.45
N GLN A 276 -19.28 8.92 7.85
CA GLN A 276 -19.68 9.51 6.58
C GLN A 276 -20.44 10.80 6.81
N GLN A 277 -20.05 11.87 6.12
CA GLN A 277 -20.75 13.16 6.18
C GLN A 277 -21.90 13.25 5.17
N ASN A 278 -21.90 12.38 4.15
CA ASN A 278 -22.89 12.33 3.09
C ASN A 278 -23.62 10.98 3.09
N GLU A 279 -24.96 11.02 3.11
CA GLU A 279 -25.80 9.81 3.06
C GLU A 279 -25.53 8.93 1.85
N GLN A 280 -25.20 9.51 0.70
CA GLN A 280 -24.88 8.74 -0.51
C GLN A 280 -23.63 7.86 -0.32
N TYR A 281 -22.60 8.38 0.35
CA TYR A 281 -21.38 7.60 0.63
C TYR A 281 -21.63 6.53 1.68
N ALA A 282 -22.48 6.81 2.67
CA ALA A 282 -22.92 5.79 3.63
C ALA A 282 -23.64 4.63 2.93
N LEU A 283 -24.53 4.93 1.96
CA LEU A 283 -25.22 3.92 1.15
C LEU A 283 -24.25 3.12 0.26
N ILE A 284 -23.29 3.78 -0.39
CA ILE A 284 -22.26 3.10 -1.20
C ILE A 284 -21.46 2.13 -0.32
N GLY A 285 -21.00 2.58 0.84
CA GLY A 285 -20.28 1.75 1.78
C GLY A 285 -21.10 0.58 2.31
N ALA A 286 -22.36 0.80 2.63
CA ALA A 286 -23.29 -0.27 3.04
C ALA A 286 -23.45 -1.32 1.92
N ASN A 287 -23.62 -0.89 0.67
CA ASN A 287 -23.69 -1.79 -0.49
C ASN A 287 -22.39 -2.60 -0.65
N ILE A 288 -21.23 -1.97 -0.52
CA ILE A 288 -19.93 -2.68 -0.57
C ILE A 288 -19.86 -3.76 0.52
N LEU A 289 -20.28 -3.45 1.74
CA LEU A 289 -20.29 -4.42 2.85
C LEU A 289 -21.28 -5.56 2.62
N ILE A 290 -22.45 -5.27 2.05
CA ILE A 290 -23.45 -6.28 1.67
C ILE A 290 -22.85 -7.23 0.62
N PHE A 291 -22.30 -6.70 -0.48
CA PHE A 291 -21.68 -7.51 -1.52
C PHE A 291 -20.45 -8.28 -1.03
N ALA A 292 -19.64 -7.70 -0.13
CA ALA A 292 -18.54 -8.40 0.51
C ALA A 292 -19.04 -9.60 1.34
N THR A 293 -20.14 -9.45 2.08
CA THR A 293 -20.75 -10.53 2.86
C THR A 293 -21.27 -11.64 1.93
N VAL A 294 -21.92 -11.26 0.83
CA VAL A 294 -22.38 -12.19 -0.21
C VAL A 294 -21.20 -12.96 -0.82
N ALA A 295 -20.11 -12.26 -1.14
CA ALA A 295 -18.90 -12.88 -1.69
C ALA A 295 -18.24 -13.84 -0.69
N LEU A 296 -18.23 -13.53 0.61
CA LEU A 296 -17.77 -14.43 1.66
C LEU A 296 -18.64 -15.69 1.75
N GLY A 297 -19.96 -15.53 1.69
CA GLY A 297 -20.90 -16.66 1.65
C GLY A 297 -20.66 -17.57 0.43
N LEU A 298 -20.47 -16.97 -0.73
CA LEU A 298 -20.15 -17.71 -1.95
C LEU A 298 -18.81 -18.44 -1.85
N ASN A 299 -17.80 -17.83 -1.23
CA ASN A 299 -16.50 -18.46 -1.01
C ASN A 299 -16.60 -19.68 -0.07
N VAL A 300 -17.52 -19.67 0.91
CA VAL A 300 -17.80 -20.84 1.76
C VAL A 300 -18.40 -21.98 0.92
N VAL A 301 -19.37 -21.66 0.07
CA VAL A 301 -20.05 -22.68 -0.77
C VAL A 301 -19.09 -23.25 -1.82
N VAL A 302 -18.40 -22.40 -2.58
CA VAL A 302 -17.49 -22.83 -3.64
C VAL A 302 -16.18 -23.37 -3.06
N GLY A 303 -15.61 -22.67 -2.06
CA GLY A 303 -14.28 -22.97 -1.53
C GLY A 303 -14.26 -24.17 -0.57
N LEU A 304 -15.27 -24.32 0.29
CA LEU A 304 -15.33 -25.39 1.29
C LEU A 304 -16.20 -26.57 0.84
N ALA A 305 -17.33 -26.31 0.20
CA ALA A 305 -18.22 -27.38 -0.27
C ALA A 305 -17.90 -27.86 -1.69
N GLY A 306 -17.10 -27.11 -2.45
CA GLY A 306 -16.72 -27.47 -3.83
C GLY A 306 -17.89 -27.45 -4.83
N LEU A 307 -19.00 -26.82 -4.44
CA LEU A 307 -20.21 -26.74 -5.25
C LEU A 307 -20.23 -25.43 -6.05
N LEU A 308 -20.40 -25.53 -7.35
CA LEU A 308 -20.60 -24.37 -8.21
C LEU A 308 -22.09 -23.93 -8.09
N ASP A 309 -22.38 -23.03 -7.18
CA ASP A 309 -23.72 -22.49 -7.00
C ASP A 309 -23.93 -21.25 -7.87
N LEU A 310 -24.51 -21.46 -9.05
CA LEU A 310 -24.90 -20.38 -9.96
C LEU A 310 -26.19 -19.66 -9.50
N GLY A 311 -26.92 -20.24 -8.56
CA GLY A 311 -28.18 -19.71 -8.04
C GLY A 311 -28.03 -18.74 -6.88
N TYR A 312 -26.83 -18.62 -6.30
CA TYR A 312 -26.61 -17.80 -5.10
C TYR A 312 -27.04 -16.34 -5.27
N VAL A 313 -26.79 -15.75 -6.45
CA VAL A 313 -27.20 -14.36 -6.76
C VAL A 313 -28.72 -14.22 -6.87
N ALA A 314 -29.42 -15.27 -7.29
CA ALA A 314 -30.89 -15.27 -7.36
C ALA A 314 -31.51 -15.17 -5.95
N PHE A 315 -30.96 -15.84 -4.95
CA PHE A 315 -31.42 -15.72 -3.56
C PHE A 315 -31.23 -14.30 -3.01
N LEU A 316 -30.13 -13.63 -3.38
CA LEU A 316 -29.93 -12.22 -3.02
C LEU A 316 -31.02 -11.33 -3.65
N GLY A 317 -31.33 -11.56 -4.93
CA GLY A 317 -32.39 -10.83 -5.65
C GLY A 317 -33.78 -11.05 -5.03
N VAL A 318 -34.12 -12.29 -4.71
CA VAL A 318 -35.40 -12.62 -4.03
C VAL A 318 -35.47 -11.97 -2.65
N GLY A 319 -34.38 -12.03 -1.87
CA GLY A 319 -34.31 -11.42 -0.55
C GLY A 319 -34.46 -9.89 -0.60
N ALA A 320 -33.77 -9.22 -1.54
CA ALA A 320 -33.88 -7.79 -1.75
C ALA A 320 -35.30 -7.38 -2.16
N TYR A 321 -35.94 -8.14 -3.06
CA TYR A 321 -37.31 -7.88 -3.50
C TYR A 321 -38.31 -8.09 -2.36
N ALA A 322 -38.16 -9.17 -1.60
CA ALA A 322 -39.02 -9.42 -0.44
C ALA A 322 -38.90 -8.30 0.62
N ALA A 323 -37.69 -7.81 0.89
CA ALA A 323 -37.45 -6.71 1.82
C ALA A 323 -38.02 -5.37 1.33
N ALA A 324 -38.11 -5.16 0.01
CA ALA A 324 -38.68 -3.93 -0.57
C ALA A 324 -40.21 -3.91 -0.53
N LEU A 325 -40.88 -5.04 -0.32
CA LEU A 325 -42.33 -5.19 -0.28
C LEU A 325 -42.91 -5.09 1.15
N VAL A 326 -42.07 -5.10 2.17
CA VAL A 326 -42.45 -4.95 3.60
C VAL A 326 -42.20 -3.53 4.07
#